data_e03e02976e52f7386f33e68d615c3db1
#
_entry.id   e03e02976e52f7386f33e68d615c3db1
#
_cell.length_a   1.000
_cell.length_b   1.000
_cell.length_c   1.000
_cell.angle_alpha   90.00
_cell.angle_beta   90.00
_cell.angle_gamma   90.00
#
_symmetry.space_group_name_H-M   'P 1'
#
loop_
_entity.id
_entity.type
_entity.pdbx_description
1 polymer ?
#
loop_
_entity_poly.entity_id
_entity_poly.type
_entity_poly.pdbx_seq_one_letter_code
_entity_poly.pdbx_strand_id
1 'polypeptide(L)'
;MSVSVNYRLGALGALSLSQYGGRLAEASNLFLQDIIAALTWVKRNIAHFGGDPDQVTVYGHSAGAYSTFGLLGASSADGLYRRLAGFSGGPARSVPAWWAEELAHLFVTELGVADNPEKLLDLDAVSLRDALRKVAPTDLGVRGGVDNKATGVVLDIGQPGAVVHAHPMDVLASGAHRDVDVLLSMASDDMGWWVANDLDRFDPHTLDRVVDEVAGWRISRSRAKKIVDAYDQGGRTPAEVRAAVMADYLFALPAARGALAHAAAGGNAHLLMIGPAEGAPAVHGTEMYALVGQERPGRSAEQAERDTHIRDIVLDFATGEQSRLWPAVTDKPTSASVGKPPFEATAHYQQALDLWEGIDRP
;
A
#
# COMPACT_ATOMS: atom_id res chain seq x y z
N MET A 1 16.47 -1.58 -17.06
CA MET A 1 15.32 -2.01 -17.89
C MET A 1 14.06 -1.90 -17.03
N SER A 2 12.90 -1.47 -17.58
CA SER A 2 11.62 -1.42 -16.86
C SER A 2 10.61 -2.32 -17.56
N VAL A 3 9.84 -3.09 -16.76
CA VAL A 3 8.78 -3.98 -17.23
C VAL A 3 7.49 -3.58 -16.54
N SER A 4 6.46 -3.25 -17.31
CA SER A 4 5.13 -2.93 -16.80
C SER A 4 4.19 -4.11 -17.01
N VAL A 5 3.38 -4.42 -15.98
CA VAL A 5 2.50 -5.59 -15.98
C VAL A 5 1.04 -5.15 -15.93
N ASN A 6 0.22 -5.68 -16.85
CA ASN A 6 -1.23 -5.55 -16.84
C ASN A 6 -1.87 -6.70 -16.07
N TYR A 7 -1.93 -6.58 -14.75
CA TYR A 7 -2.63 -7.56 -13.92
C TYR A 7 -4.12 -7.24 -13.79
N ARG A 8 -4.95 -8.25 -13.53
CA ARG A 8 -6.39 -8.10 -13.37
C ARG A 8 -6.73 -7.22 -12.16
N LEU A 9 -7.72 -6.37 -12.30
CA LEU A 9 -8.20 -5.44 -11.27
C LEU A 9 -9.70 -5.65 -10.98
N GLY A 10 -10.17 -5.02 -9.90
CA GLY A 10 -11.59 -5.00 -9.54
C GLY A 10 -12.20 -6.39 -9.39
N ALA A 11 -13.39 -6.60 -9.93
CA ALA A 11 -14.10 -7.88 -9.82
C ALA A 11 -13.35 -9.04 -10.48
N LEU A 12 -12.52 -8.77 -11.49
CA LEU A 12 -11.78 -9.80 -12.22
C LEU A 12 -10.48 -10.24 -11.50
N GLY A 13 -9.96 -9.40 -10.58
CA GLY A 13 -8.66 -9.64 -9.95
C GLY A 13 -8.68 -9.70 -8.43
N ALA A 14 -9.56 -8.96 -7.78
CA ALA A 14 -9.49 -8.69 -6.34
C ALA A 14 -10.63 -9.32 -5.50
N LEU A 15 -11.54 -10.08 -6.12
CA LEU A 15 -12.52 -10.88 -5.40
C LEU A 15 -11.94 -12.26 -5.07
N SER A 16 -12.24 -12.76 -3.86
CA SER A 16 -11.97 -14.14 -3.47
C SER A 16 -13.26 -14.94 -3.63
N LEU A 17 -13.25 -15.89 -4.56
CA LEU A 17 -14.39 -16.73 -4.90
C LEU A 17 -14.11 -18.23 -4.65
N SER A 18 -12.94 -18.54 -4.08
CA SER A 18 -12.47 -19.93 -3.90
C SER A 18 -13.40 -20.79 -3.01
N GLN A 19 -14.14 -20.14 -2.08
CA GLN A 19 -15.14 -20.83 -1.24
C GLN A 19 -16.24 -21.55 -2.03
N TYR A 20 -16.47 -21.15 -3.29
CA TYR A 20 -17.48 -21.78 -4.13
C TYR A 20 -17.01 -23.05 -4.84
N GLY A 21 -15.70 -23.34 -4.80
CA GLY A 21 -15.13 -24.54 -5.38
C GLY A 21 -15.25 -24.62 -6.92
N GLY A 22 -15.24 -25.83 -7.46
CA GLY A 22 -15.37 -26.07 -8.91
C GLY A 22 -14.38 -25.26 -9.75
N ARG A 23 -14.87 -24.59 -10.79
CA ARG A 23 -14.06 -23.71 -11.66
C ARG A 23 -13.56 -22.44 -10.94
N LEU A 24 -14.07 -22.12 -9.76
CA LEU A 24 -13.71 -20.95 -8.96
C LEU A 24 -12.70 -21.31 -7.83
N ALA A 25 -12.33 -22.57 -7.67
CA ALA A 25 -11.50 -23.04 -6.54
C ALA A 25 -10.16 -22.32 -6.38
N GLU A 26 -9.59 -21.79 -7.45
CA GLU A 26 -8.32 -21.05 -7.44
C GLU A 26 -8.52 -19.51 -7.52
N ALA A 27 -9.76 -19.05 -7.41
CA ALA A 27 -10.08 -17.64 -7.57
C ALA A 27 -9.90 -16.86 -6.26
N SER A 28 -8.70 -16.81 -5.75
CA SER A 28 -8.25 -15.94 -4.67
C SER A 28 -6.99 -15.18 -5.08
N ASN A 29 -6.88 -13.90 -4.69
CA ASN A 29 -5.69 -13.08 -5.00
C ASN A 29 -5.27 -13.13 -6.49
N LEU A 30 -6.23 -13.15 -7.42
CA LEU A 30 -5.94 -13.33 -8.85
C LEU A 30 -5.00 -12.26 -9.42
N PHE A 31 -5.09 -11.01 -8.94
CA PHE A 31 -4.16 -9.95 -9.30
C PHE A 31 -2.72 -10.27 -8.87
N LEU A 32 -2.55 -10.89 -7.69
CA LEU A 32 -1.23 -11.28 -7.18
C LEU A 32 -0.69 -12.49 -7.95
N GLN A 33 -1.54 -13.44 -8.31
CA GLN A 33 -1.17 -14.56 -9.18
C GLN A 33 -0.69 -14.07 -10.55
N ASP A 34 -1.35 -13.04 -11.14
CA ASP A 34 -0.93 -12.43 -12.39
C ASP A 34 0.46 -11.78 -12.26
N ILE A 35 0.74 -11.08 -11.14
CA ILE A 35 2.05 -10.50 -10.86
C ILE A 35 3.12 -11.60 -10.72
N ILE A 36 2.82 -12.68 -9.99
CA ILE A 36 3.72 -13.83 -9.84
C ILE A 36 4.00 -14.50 -11.20
N ALA A 37 2.98 -14.66 -12.04
CA ALA A 37 3.15 -15.18 -13.38
C ALA A 37 4.05 -14.28 -14.24
N ALA A 38 3.87 -12.97 -14.15
CA ALA A 38 4.72 -12.00 -14.84
C ALA A 38 6.18 -12.04 -14.35
N LEU A 39 6.40 -12.12 -13.02
CA LEU A 39 7.73 -12.26 -12.43
C LEU A 39 8.39 -13.57 -12.86
N THR A 40 7.61 -14.66 -12.93
CA THR A 40 8.09 -15.94 -13.44
C THR A 40 8.51 -15.84 -14.92
N TRP A 41 7.76 -15.09 -15.73
CA TRP A 41 8.14 -14.80 -17.10
C TRP A 41 9.43 -13.98 -17.17
N VAL A 42 9.55 -12.93 -16.35
CA VAL A 42 10.77 -12.11 -16.24
C VAL A 42 11.96 -12.99 -15.89
N LYS A 43 11.85 -13.84 -14.86
CA LYS A 43 12.92 -14.76 -14.45
C LYS A 43 13.41 -15.65 -15.58
N ARG A 44 12.51 -16.09 -16.45
CA ARG A 44 12.85 -17.02 -17.56
C ARG A 44 13.36 -16.31 -18.81
N ASN A 45 12.97 -15.07 -19.06
CA ASN A 45 13.11 -14.45 -20.37
C ASN A 45 13.93 -13.15 -20.38
N ILE A 46 14.05 -12.45 -19.25
CA ILE A 46 14.55 -11.06 -19.25
C ILE A 46 16.00 -10.93 -19.71
N ALA A 47 16.80 -12.00 -19.58
CA ALA A 47 18.17 -12.05 -20.08
C ALA A 47 18.25 -11.85 -21.59
N HIS A 48 17.26 -12.31 -22.36
CA HIS A 48 17.18 -12.10 -23.81
C HIS A 48 16.98 -10.62 -24.20
N PHE A 49 16.53 -9.81 -23.26
CA PHE A 49 16.34 -8.36 -23.42
C PHE A 49 17.46 -7.55 -22.78
N GLY A 50 18.51 -8.21 -22.28
CA GLY A 50 19.66 -7.56 -21.61
C GLY A 50 19.42 -7.23 -20.14
N GLY A 51 18.39 -7.79 -19.50
CA GLY A 51 18.14 -7.70 -18.07
C GLY A 51 18.81 -8.81 -17.29
N ASP A 52 18.98 -8.61 -15.98
CA ASP A 52 19.49 -9.62 -15.06
C ASP A 52 18.33 -10.24 -14.25
N PRO A 53 18.01 -11.53 -14.43
CA PRO A 53 16.91 -12.18 -13.73
C PRO A 53 17.15 -12.32 -12.22
N ASP A 54 18.38 -12.15 -11.73
CA ASP A 54 18.73 -12.21 -10.31
C ASP A 54 18.75 -10.83 -9.63
N GLN A 55 18.57 -9.76 -10.42
CA GLN A 55 18.53 -8.37 -9.95
C GLN A 55 17.17 -7.69 -10.19
N VAL A 56 16.09 -8.43 -9.95
CA VAL A 56 14.73 -7.94 -10.14
C VAL A 56 14.31 -7.09 -8.93
N THR A 57 13.93 -5.85 -9.19
CA THR A 57 13.28 -4.95 -8.22
C THR A 57 11.82 -4.81 -8.60
N VAL A 58 10.92 -5.16 -7.67
CA VAL A 58 9.47 -4.93 -7.84
C VAL A 58 9.12 -3.65 -7.11
N TYR A 59 8.42 -2.75 -7.79
CA TYR A 59 7.93 -1.53 -7.14
C TYR A 59 6.47 -1.25 -7.49
N GLY A 60 5.79 -0.57 -6.58
CA GLY A 60 4.41 -0.19 -6.77
C GLY A 60 4.03 1.05 -5.97
N HIS A 61 2.98 1.73 -6.43
CA HIS A 61 2.39 2.87 -5.76
C HIS A 61 0.97 2.52 -5.28
N SER A 62 0.59 2.97 -4.06
CA SER A 62 -0.75 2.80 -3.52
C SER A 62 -1.19 1.33 -3.52
N ALA A 63 -2.24 0.96 -4.22
CA ALA A 63 -2.68 -0.42 -4.41
C ALA A 63 -1.56 -1.32 -4.95
N GLY A 64 -0.71 -0.81 -5.84
CA GLY A 64 0.46 -1.50 -6.35
C GLY A 64 1.53 -1.76 -5.26
N ALA A 65 1.69 -0.85 -4.30
CA ALA A 65 2.61 -1.05 -3.18
C ALA A 65 2.11 -2.16 -2.24
N TYR A 66 0.81 -2.20 -1.93
CA TYR A 66 0.23 -3.31 -1.16
C TYR A 66 0.38 -4.65 -1.88
N SER A 67 0.18 -4.66 -3.21
CA SER A 67 0.40 -5.86 -4.03
C SER A 67 1.87 -6.30 -4.03
N THR A 68 2.80 -5.34 -4.14
CA THR A 68 4.25 -5.60 -4.08
C THR A 68 4.64 -6.26 -2.77
N PHE A 69 4.19 -5.74 -1.64
CA PHE A 69 4.48 -6.33 -0.33
C PHE A 69 3.66 -7.60 -0.06
N GLY A 70 2.52 -7.79 -0.71
CA GLY A 70 1.75 -9.04 -0.68
C GLY A 70 2.54 -10.25 -1.17
N LEU A 71 3.53 -10.05 -2.06
CA LEU A 71 4.43 -11.09 -2.55
C LEU A 71 5.23 -11.77 -1.43
N LEU A 72 5.53 -11.05 -0.33
CA LEU A 72 6.23 -11.63 0.83
C LEU A 72 5.46 -12.77 1.48
N GLY A 73 4.13 -12.73 1.44
CA GLY A 73 3.28 -13.79 2.01
C GLY A 73 3.03 -14.95 1.04
N ALA A 74 3.48 -14.86 -0.21
CA ALA A 74 3.20 -15.82 -1.27
C ALA A 74 4.46 -16.65 -1.61
N SER A 75 4.57 -17.87 -1.11
CA SER A 75 5.74 -18.73 -1.32
C SER A 75 6.03 -19.04 -2.81
N SER A 76 5.01 -18.94 -3.66
CA SER A 76 5.20 -19.06 -5.13
C SER A 76 5.96 -17.88 -5.75
N ALA A 77 6.19 -16.80 -5.00
CA ALA A 77 6.97 -15.64 -5.42
C ALA A 77 8.44 -15.71 -4.95
N ASP A 78 8.80 -16.70 -4.13
CA ASP A 78 10.16 -16.84 -3.58
C ASP A 78 11.21 -16.95 -4.68
N GLY A 79 12.27 -16.16 -4.55
CA GLY A 79 13.38 -16.13 -5.51
C GLY A 79 13.07 -15.46 -6.86
N LEU A 80 11.89 -14.84 -7.01
CA LEU A 80 11.52 -14.10 -8.23
C LEU A 80 11.94 -12.63 -8.18
N TYR A 81 12.33 -12.12 -7.02
CA TYR A 81 12.76 -10.74 -6.82
C TYR A 81 13.90 -10.65 -5.80
N ARG A 82 14.68 -9.58 -5.88
CA ARG A 82 15.77 -9.27 -4.96
C ARG A 82 15.44 -8.06 -4.08
N ARG A 83 14.56 -7.17 -4.57
CA ARG A 83 14.19 -5.92 -3.88
C ARG A 83 12.71 -5.61 -4.05
N LEU A 84 12.11 -5.02 -3.01
CA LEU A 84 10.73 -4.52 -3.03
C LEU A 84 10.71 -3.03 -2.66
N ALA A 85 9.99 -2.21 -3.45
CA ALA A 85 9.78 -0.81 -3.14
C ALA A 85 8.29 -0.46 -3.15
N GLY A 86 7.80 0.13 -2.05
CA GLY A 86 6.42 0.57 -1.91
C GLY A 86 6.34 2.08 -1.70
N PHE A 87 5.54 2.73 -2.55
CA PHE A 87 5.27 4.17 -2.49
C PHE A 87 3.83 4.39 -2.08
N SER A 88 3.62 5.16 -1.00
CA SER A 88 2.30 5.44 -0.43
C SER A 88 1.45 4.16 -0.25
N GLY A 89 2.08 3.15 0.35
CA GLY A 89 1.54 1.83 0.62
C GLY A 89 2.64 0.91 1.13
N GLY A 90 2.29 -0.31 1.59
CA GLY A 90 3.27 -1.20 2.17
C GLY A 90 2.70 -2.49 2.76
N PRO A 91 3.37 -3.12 3.73
CA PRO A 91 3.08 -4.50 4.15
C PRO A 91 1.84 -4.66 5.05
N ALA A 92 1.25 -3.58 5.58
CA ALA A 92 0.28 -3.69 6.66
C ALA A 92 -1.19 -3.85 6.22
N ARG A 93 -1.49 -3.69 4.92
CA ARG A 93 -2.87 -3.79 4.45
C ARG A 93 -3.16 -5.14 3.86
N SER A 94 -3.89 -5.95 4.61
CA SER A 94 -4.40 -7.23 4.16
C SER A 94 -5.89 -7.38 4.52
N VAL A 95 -6.61 -8.18 3.76
CA VAL A 95 -8.03 -8.46 3.96
C VAL A 95 -8.15 -9.83 4.60
N PRO A 96 -8.82 -9.97 5.77
CA PRO A 96 -9.10 -11.29 6.34
C PRO A 96 -9.93 -12.15 5.38
N ALA A 97 -9.70 -13.45 5.36
CA ALA A 97 -10.41 -14.37 4.48
C ALA A 97 -11.93 -14.26 4.62
N TRP A 98 -12.45 -14.26 5.86
CA TRP A 98 -13.89 -14.18 6.12
C TRP A 98 -14.54 -12.90 5.55
N TRP A 99 -13.80 -11.76 5.54
CA TRP A 99 -14.31 -10.54 4.93
C TRP A 99 -14.38 -10.66 3.40
N ALA A 100 -13.34 -11.23 2.80
CA ALA A 100 -13.33 -11.48 1.35
C ALA A 100 -14.47 -12.44 0.94
N GLU A 101 -14.75 -13.46 1.77
CA GLU A 101 -15.86 -14.41 1.60
C GLU A 101 -17.22 -13.72 1.69
N GLU A 102 -17.41 -12.85 2.67
CA GLU A 102 -18.65 -12.09 2.84
C GLU A 102 -18.89 -11.14 1.66
N LEU A 103 -17.85 -10.42 1.22
CA LEU A 103 -17.93 -9.58 0.02
C LEU A 103 -18.32 -10.40 -1.21
N ALA A 104 -17.73 -11.58 -1.37
CA ALA A 104 -18.04 -12.48 -2.47
C ALA A 104 -19.51 -12.94 -2.41
N HIS A 105 -20.04 -13.23 -1.22
CA HIS A 105 -21.45 -13.57 -1.03
C HIS A 105 -22.38 -12.43 -1.43
N LEU A 106 -22.09 -11.21 -1.00
CA LEU A 106 -22.83 -10.02 -1.42
C LEU A 106 -22.78 -9.82 -2.93
N PHE A 107 -21.62 -10.06 -3.55
CA PHE A 107 -21.41 -9.90 -4.98
C PHE A 107 -22.22 -10.90 -5.82
N VAL A 108 -22.18 -12.21 -5.49
CA VAL A 108 -22.97 -13.21 -6.22
C VAL A 108 -24.47 -13.03 -6.01
N THR A 109 -24.88 -12.51 -4.85
CA THR A 109 -26.28 -12.19 -4.52
C THR A 109 -26.76 -11.01 -5.37
N GLU A 110 -25.98 -9.94 -5.46
CA GLU A 110 -26.29 -8.77 -6.30
C GLU A 110 -26.48 -9.16 -7.78
N LEU A 111 -25.69 -10.12 -8.26
CA LEU A 111 -25.77 -10.64 -9.64
C LEU A 111 -26.84 -11.70 -9.84
N GLY A 112 -27.53 -12.13 -8.78
CA GLY A 112 -28.58 -13.17 -8.87
C GLY A 112 -28.06 -14.56 -9.23
N VAL A 113 -26.80 -14.86 -8.92
CA VAL A 113 -26.14 -16.14 -9.24
C VAL A 113 -25.70 -16.91 -8.00
N ALA A 114 -26.22 -16.56 -6.82
CA ALA A 114 -25.85 -17.20 -5.55
C ALA A 114 -26.11 -18.73 -5.54
N ASP A 115 -27.14 -19.19 -6.23
CA ASP A 115 -27.44 -20.63 -6.35
C ASP A 115 -26.48 -21.38 -7.29
N ASN A 116 -25.77 -20.68 -8.17
CA ASN A 116 -24.78 -21.23 -9.08
C ASN A 116 -23.71 -20.19 -9.41
N PRO A 117 -22.73 -19.98 -8.51
CA PRO A 117 -21.70 -18.95 -8.69
C PRO A 117 -20.82 -19.11 -9.93
N GLU A 118 -20.69 -20.31 -10.49
CA GLU A 118 -19.93 -20.51 -11.74
C GLU A 118 -20.51 -19.73 -12.93
N LYS A 119 -21.80 -19.34 -12.89
CA LYS A 119 -22.40 -18.45 -13.90
C LYS A 119 -21.72 -17.08 -13.99
N LEU A 120 -20.95 -16.68 -12.99
CA LEU A 120 -20.10 -15.47 -13.09
C LEU A 120 -19.19 -15.48 -14.32
N LEU A 121 -18.73 -16.67 -14.73
CA LEU A 121 -17.81 -16.84 -15.86
C LEU A 121 -18.47 -16.56 -17.23
N ASP A 122 -19.80 -16.51 -17.27
CA ASP A 122 -20.58 -16.23 -18.47
C ASP A 122 -21.06 -14.77 -18.55
N LEU A 123 -20.79 -13.97 -17.49
CA LEU A 123 -21.20 -12.57 -17.41
C LEU A 123 -20.15 -11.65 -18.04
N ASP A 124 -20.61 -10.55 -18.61
CA ASP A 124 -19.73 -9.52 -19.16
C ASP A 124 -19.03 -8.69 -18.06
N ALA A 125 -17.88 -8.13 -18.40
CA ALA A 125 -17.04 -7.37 -17.46
C ALA A 125 -17.72 -6.10 -16.91
N VAL A 126 -18.68 -5.52 -17.64
CA VAL A 126 -19.42 -4.31 -17.22
C VAL A 126 -20.37 -4.69 -16.10
N SER A 127 -21.12 -5.77 -16.26
CA SER A 127 -22.02 -6.31 -15.21
C SER A 127 -21.26 -6.63 -13.93
N LEU A 128 -20.11 -7.30 -14.04
CA LEU A 128 -19.25 -7.63 -12.89
C LEU A 128 -18.72 -6.36 -12.21
N ARG A 129 -18.24 -5.39 -12.98
CA ARG A 129 -17.76 -4.10 -12.46
C ARG A 129 -18.85 -3.36 -11.69
N ASP A 130 -20.04 -3.27 -12.27
CA ASP A 130 -21.14 -2.50 -11.70
C ASP A 130 -21.70 -3.13 -10.44
N ALA A 131 -21.76 -4.46 -10.38
CA ALA A 131 -22.11 -5.19 -9.16
C ALA A 131 -21.07 -4.95 -8.05
N LEU A 132 -19.76 -5.02 -8.35
CA LEU A 132 -18.73 -4.73 -7.35
C LEU A 132 -18.85 -3.29 -6.82
N ARG A 133 -19.13 -2.31 -7.68
CA ARG A 133 -19.33 -0.91 -7.26
C ARG A 133 -20.47 -0.73 -6.27
N LYS A 134 -21.50 -1.55 -6.36
CA LYS A 134 -22.65 -1.51 -5.44
C LYS A 134 -22.32 -2.13 -4.10
N VAL A 135 -21.59 -3.26 -4.08
CA VAL A 135 -21.33 -4.00 -2.83
C VAL A 135 -20.05 -3.56 -2.12
N ALA A 136 -19.04 -3.04 -2.83
CA ALA A 136 -17.76 -2.64 -2.24
C ALA A 136 -17.85 -1.58 -1.11
N PRO A 137 -18.84 -0.65 -1.10
CA PRO A 137 -19.02 0.29 0.00
C PRO A 137 -19.62 -0.31 1.26
N THR A 138 -20.05 -1.59 1.25
CA THR A 138 -20.65 -2.23 2.43
C THR A 138 -19.64 -2.28 3.57
N ASP A 139 -20.01 -1.71 4.71
CA ASP A 139 -19.22 -1.77 5.93
C ASP A 139 -19.39 -3.15 6.56
N LEU A 140 -18.32 -3.94 6.57
CA LEU A 140 -18.27 -5.25 7.22
C LEU A 140 -17.77 -5.16 8.67
N GLY A 141 -17.67 -3.96 9.23
CA GLY A 141 -17.42 -3.73 10.65
C GLY A 141 -15.98 -3.91 11.12
N VAL A 142 -15.02 -4.14 10.22
CA VAL A 142 -13.64 -4.44 10.61
C VAL A 142 -12.77 -3.19 10.72
N ARG A 143 -13.02 -2.16 9.93
CA ARG A 143 -12.09 -1.04 9.75
C ARG A 143 -12.73 0.34 9.90
N GLY A 144 -13.87 0.47 10.51
CA GLY A 144 -14.59 1.72 10.76
C GLY A 144 -14.11 2.92 9.93
N GLY A 145 -14.90 3.33 8.97
CA GLY A 145 -14.85 4.65 8.35
C GLY A 145 -13.78 4.92 7.30
N VAL A 146 -12.51 4.72 7.59
CA VAL A 146 -11.42 5.31 6.78
C VAL A 146 -10.97 4.45 5.62
N ASP A 147 -10.97 3.16 5.76
CA ASP A 147 -10.46 2.23 4.76
C ASP A 147 -11.36 0.98 4.66
N ASN A 148 -12.61 1.22 4.36
CA ASN A 148 -13.61 0.18 4.12
C ASN A 148 -13.49 -0.46 2.74
N LYS A 149 -12.36 -0.30 2.04
CA LYS A 149 -12.16 -0.98 0.76
C LYS A 149 -12.10 -2.47 1.01
N ALA A 150 -13.15 -3.11 0.57
CA ALA A 150 -13.38 -4.54 0.74
C ALA A 150 -12.47 -5.41 -0.13
N THR A 151 -11.61 -4.80 -0.96
CA THR A 151 -10.71 -5.50 -1.87
C THR A 151 -9.25 -5.19 -1.55
N GLY A 152 -8.38 -6.18 -1.61
CA GLY A 152 -6.95 -6.07 -1.32
C GLY A 152 -6.28 -7.43 -1.32
N VAL A 153 -5.08 -7.52 -0.78
CA VAL A 153 -4.39 -8.78 -0.54
C VAL A 153 -5.16 -9.58 0.50
N VAL A 154 -5.72 -10.71 0.12
CA VAL A 154 -6.51 -11.58 1.01
C VAL A 154 -5.57 -12.53 1.74
N LEU A 155 -5.69 -12.59 3.06
CA LEU A 155 -5.02 -13.60 3.88
C LEU A 155 -5.83 -14.91 3.80
N ASP A 156 -5.59 -15.70 2.77
CA ASP A 156 -6.26 -16.97 2.52
C ASP A 156 -5.57 -18.17 3.18
N ILE A 157 -4.92 -17.93 4.31
CA ILE A 157 -4.12 -18.87 5.09
C ILE A 157 -4.91 -20.12 5.42
N GLY A 158 -4.38 -21.28 5.01
CA GLY A 158 -4.99 -22.58 5.29
C GLY A 158 -6.20 -22.93 4.41
N GLN A 159 -6.57 -22.08 3.46
CA GLN A 159 -7.64 -22.37 2.53
C GLN A 159 -7.14 -23.20 1.33
N PRO A 160 -7.98 -24.02 0.69
CA PRO A 160 -7.63 -24.66 -0.57
C PRO A 160 -7.28 -23.62 -1.64
N GLY A 161 -6.15 -23.82 -2.34
CA GLY A 161 -5.69 -22.87 -3.35
C GLY A 161 -5.14 -21.54 -2.79
N ALA A 162 -4.79 -21.52 -1.49
CA ALA A 162 -4.22 -20.33 -0.85
C ALA A 162 -3.00 -19.80 -1.62
N VAL A 163 -2.94 -18.49 -1.80
CA VAL A 163 -1.83 -17.77 -2.42
C VAL A 163 -0.97 -17.09 -1.37
N VAL A 164 -1.59 -16.48 -0.35
CA VAL A 164 -0.93 -15.74 0.72
C VAL A 164 -0.98 -16.54 2.02
N HIS A 165 0.15 -17.08 2.43
CA HIS A 165 0.28 -17.99 3.57
C HIS A 165 0.65 -17.32 4.89
N ALA A 166 1.07 -16.05 4.84
CA ALA A 166 1.43 -15.27 6.02
C ALA A 166 1.17 -13.78 5.80
N HIS A 167 0.91 -13.05 6.89
CA HIS A 167 0.78 -11.61 6.81
C HIS A 167 2.14 -10.98 6.45
N PRO A 168 2.21 -10.06 5.45
CA PRO A 168 3.49 -9.47 5.02
C PRO A 168 4.32 -8.82 6.15
N MET A 169 3.67 -8.20 7.14
CA MET A 169 4.35 -7.66 8.32
C MET A 169 5.02 -8.75 9.16
N ASP A 170 4.36 -9.89 9.34
CA ASP A 170 4.90 -11.01 10.12
C ASP A 170 6.09 -11.65 9.38
N VAL A 171 6.02 -11.70 8.06
CA VAL A 171 7.13 -12.17 7.22
C VAL A 171 8.36 -11.28 7.36
N LEU A 172 8.19 -9.95 7.32
CA LEU A 172 9.29 -9.01 7.56
C LEU A 172 9.90 -9.19 8.97
N ALA A 173 9.04 -9.34 9.98
CA ALA A 173 9.48 -9.50 11.38
C ALA A 173 10.16 -10.87 11.65
N SER A 174 9.80 -11.90 10.89
CA SER A 174 10.37 -13.26 11.07
C SER A 174 11.79 -13.40 10.53
N GLY A 175 12.23 -12.50 9.64
CA GLY A 175 13.51 -12.61 8.93
C GLY A 175 13.55 -13.68 7.84
N ALA A 176 12.40 -14.26 7.45
CA ALA A 176 12.34 -15.27 6.39
C ALA A 176 12.89 -14.73 5.05
N HIS A 177 12.67 -13.44 4.78
CA HIS A 177 13.16 -12.74 3.58
C HIS A 177 14.20 -11.64 3.91
N ARG A 178 15.06 -11.86 4.91
CA ARG A 178 16.11 -10.89 5.30
C ARG A 178 17.11 -10.58 4.18
N ASP A 179 17.17 -11.40 3.16
CA ASP A 179 17.98 -11.22 1.95
C ASP A 179 17.31 -10.31 0.90
N VAL A 180 16.05 -9.96 1.09
CA VAL A 180 15.32 -9.03 0.23
C VAL A 180 15.46 -7.60 0.78
N ASP A 181 16.03 -6.68 -0.01
CA ASP A 181 16.08 -5.27 0.39
C ASP A 181 14.71 -4.62 0.25
N VAL A 182 14.31 -3.77 1.18
CA VAL A 182 13.02 -3.09 1.14
C VAL A 182 13.17 -1.57 1.19
N LEU A 183 12.40 -0.87 0.36
CA LEU A 183 12.20 0.58 0.38
C LEU A 183 10.73 0.88 0.63
N LEU A 184 10.43 1.67 1.66
CA LEU A 184 9.09 2.12 1.98
C LEU A 184 9.03 3.64 1.96
N SER A 185 8.06 4.19 1.25
CA SER A 185 7.93 5.63 1.02
C SER A 185 6.52 6.12 1.21
N MET A 186 6.40 7.42 1.55
CA MET A 186 5.14 8.16 1.53
C MET A 186 5.36 9.60 1.07
N ALA A 187 4.29 10.27 0.67
CA ALA A 187 4.27 11.71 0.48
C ALA A 187 3.98 12.42 1.82
N SER A 188 4.59 13.59 2.05
CA SER A 188 4.48 14.32 3.34
C SER A 188 3.07 14.82 3.65
N ASP A 189 2.21 14.96 2.63
CA ASP A 189 0.78 15.29 2.73
C ASP A 189 -0.06 14.29 1.93
N ASP A 190 0.19 13.01 2.16
CA ASP A 190 -0.31 11.92 1.31
C ASP A 190 -1.84 11.98 1.12
N MET A 191 -2.61 12.27 2.18
CA MET A 191 -4.07 12.38 2.13
C MET A 191 -4.59 13.75 1.68
N GLY A 192 -3.72 14.75 1.48
CA GLY A 192 -4.10 16.09 1.01
C GLY A 192 -4.76 16.11 -0.36
N TRP A 193 -4.50 15.10 -1.19
CA TRP A 193 -5.17 14.95 -2.48
C TRP A 193 -6.71 14.90 -2.34
N TRP A 194 -7.22 14.18 -1.33
CA TRP A 194 -8.67 14.07 -1.07
C TRP A 194 -9.27 15.36 -0.53
N VAL A 195 -8.53 16.11 0.30
CA VAL A 195 -8.95 17.45 0.73
C VAL A 195 -9.08 18.39 -0.47
N ALA A 196 -8.15 18.29 -1.42
CA ALA A 196 -8.15 19.17 -2.60
C ALA A 196 -9.18 18.78 -3.68
N ASN A 197 -9.57 17.50 -3.81
CA ASN A 197 -10.31 17.00 -4.96
C ASN A 197 -11.64 16.31 -4.61
N ASP A 198 -11.92 15.97 -3.37
CA ASP A 198 -13.14 15.26 -2.93
C ASP A 198 -13.59 15.74 -1.52
N LEU A 199 -13.49 17.06 -1.28
CA LEU A 199 -13.73 17.66 0.04
C LEU A 199 -15.13 17.33 0.57
N ASP A 200 -16.17 17.38 -0.27
CA ASP A 200 -17.56 17.12 0.13
C ASP A 200 -17.75 15.75 0.79
N ARG A 201 -16.97 14.76 0.36
CA ARG A 201 -17.01 13.41 0.93
C ARG A 201 -16.00 13.20 2.05
N PHE A 202 -14.94 14.00 2.06
CA PHE A 202 -13.81 13.81 2.96
C PHE A 202 -13.92 14.65 4.24
N ASP A 203 -14.65 15.79 4.21
CA ASP A 203 -14.76 16.71 5.35
C ASP A 203 -15.62 16.11 6.48
N PRO A 204 -15.06 15.87 7.67
CA PRO A 204 -15.81 15.44 8.85
C PRO A 204 -16.61 16.57 9.48
N HIS A 205 -16.45 17.81 9.03
CA HIS A 205 -17.04 19.07 9.52
C HIS A 205 -16.61 19.49 10.94
N THR A 206 -16.20 18.57 11.81
CA THR A 206 -15.75 18.88 13.18
C THR A 206 -14.62 17.96 13.62
N LEU A 207 -13.75 18.45 14.52
CA LEU A 207 -12.69 17.65 15.12
C LEU A 207 -13.25 16.51 15.98
N ASP A 208 -14.39 16.70 16.63
CA ASP A 208 -15.05 15.63 17.40
C ASP A 208 -15.40 14.41 16.53
N ARG A 209 -15.80 14.63 15.28
CA ARG A 209 -16.03 13.53 14.35
C ARG A 209 -14.74 12.80 13.94
N VAL A 210 -13.62 13.54 13.82
CA VAL A 210 -12.31 12.88 13.62
C VAL A 210 -11.96 12.03 14.84
N VAL A 211 -12.20 12.55 16.06
CA VAL A 211 -11.99 11.78 17.29
C VAL A 211 -12.86 10.52 17.34
N ASP A 212 -14.13 10.62 16.94
CA ASP A 212 -15.03 9.47 16.91
C ASP A 212 -14.60 8.42 15.88
N GLU A 213 -14.14 8.86 14.70
CA GLU A 213 -13.58 7.99 13.68
C GLU A 213 -12.35 7.23 14.20
N VAL A 214 -11.38 7.94 14.79
CA VAL A 214 -10.17 7.33 15.36
C VAL A 214 -10.52 6.39 16.53
N ALA A 215 -11.49 6.74 17.37
CA ALA A 215 -11.97 5.87 18.45
C ALA A 215 -12.60 4.58 17.90
N GLY A 216 -13.25 4.65 16.74
CA GLY A 216 -13.78 3.49 16.02
C GLY A 216 -12.72 2.45 15.62
N TRP A 217 -11.44 2.83 15.60
CA TRP A 217 -10.32 1.91 15.35
C TRP A 217 -9.88 1.12 16.58
N ARG A 218 -10.82 0.83 17.49
CA ARG A 218 -10.62 0.07 18.74
C ARG A 218 -9.71 0.77 19.74
N ILE A 219 -9.76 2.10 19.75
CA ILE A 219 -9.01 2.95 20.65
C ILE A 219 -9.97 3.65 21.60
N SER A 220 -9.61 3.87 22.87
CA SER A 220 -10.45 4.66 23.75
C SER A 220 -10.61 6.10 23.24
N ARG A 221 -11.80 6.70 23.40
CA ARG A 221 -12.05 8.08 22.96
C ARG A 221 -11.04 9.07 23.54
N SER A 222 -10.58 8.84 24.78
CA SER A 222 -9.55 9.66 25.43
C SER A 222 -8.19 9.56 24.70
N ARG A 223 -7.80 8.37 24.27
CA ARG A 223 -6.56 8.18 23.49
C ARG A 223 -6.71 8.76 22.08
N ALA A 224 -7.85 8.53 21.43
CA ALA A 224 -8.18 9.09 20.13
C ALA A 224 -8.09 10.62 20.15
N LYS A 225 -8.66 11.26 21.19
CA LYS A 225 -8.56 12.71 21.34
C LYS A 225 -7.12 13.19 21.45
N LYS A 226 -6.27 12.53 22.23
CA LYS A 226 -4.85 12.89 22.34
C LYS A 226 -4.12 12.79 20.99
N ILE A 227 -4.44 11.76 20.19
CA ILE A 227 -3.89 11.60 18.84
C ILE A 227 -4.33 12.77 17.97
N VAL A 228 -5.65 13.03 17.87
CA VAL A 228 -6.19 14.09 17.02
C VAL A 228 -5.65 15.47 17.44
N ASP A 229 -5.60 15.77 18.75
CA ASP A 229 -5.06 17.03 19.28
C ASP A 229 -3.58 17.25 18.87
N ALA A 230 -2.79 16.18 18.71
CA ALA A 230 -1.40 16.29 18.27
C ALA A 230 -1.26 16.71 16.78
N TYR A 231 -2.27 16.43 15.97
CA TYR A 231 -2.33 16.87 14.57
C TYR A 231 -3.03 18.22 14.38
N ASP A 232 -3.78 18.69 15.37
CA ASP A 232 -4.42 20.01 15.37
C ASP A 232 -3.40 21.11 15.69
N GLN A 233 -2.49 21.35 14.76
CA GLN A 233 -1.45 22.36 14.86
C GLN A 233 -1.93 23.68 14.24
N GLY A 234 -2.60 24.50 15.04
CA GLY A 234 -2.86 25.91 14.81
C GLY A 234 -3.38 26.31 13.41
N GLY A 235 -4.70 26.28 13.22
CA GLY A 235 -5.36 26.81 12.03
C GLY A 235 -5.68 25.80 10.93
N ARG A 236 -5.44 24.51 11.16
CA ARG A 236 -5.92 23.45 10.27
C ARG A 236 -7.44 23.31 10.37
N THR A 237 -8.08 23.09 9.22
CA THR A 237 -9.47 22.66 9.14
C THR A 237 -9.63 21.22 9.64
N PRO A 238 -10.84 20.81 10.07
CA PRO A 238 -11.10 19.40 10.43
C PRO A 238 -10.71 18.40 9.34
N ALA A 239 -10.90 18.77 8.06
CA ALA A 239 -10.50 17.94 6.92
C ALA A 239 -8.97 17.77 6.82
N GLU A 240 -8.20 18.83 7.03
CA GLU A 240 -6.74 18.78 7.04
C GLU A 240 -6.18 17.99 8.24
N VAL A 241 -6.80 18.12 9.42
CA VAL A 241 -6.44 17.30 10.58
C VAL A 241 -6.73 15.83 10.30
N ARG A 242 -7.91 15.54 9.76
CA ARG A 242 -8.28 14.18 9.35
C ARG A 242 -7.28 13.62 8.33
N ALA A 243 -6.90 14.40 7.33
CA ALA A 243 -5.92 13.99 6.32
C ALA A 243 -4.57 13.62 6.95
N ALA A 244 -4.05 14.44 7.86
CA ALA A 244 -2.78 14.18 8.54
C ALA A 244 -2.85 12.92 9.41
N VAL A 245 -3.92 12.74 10.20
CA VAL A 245 -4.16 11.52 10.99
C VAL A 245 -4.19 10.28 10.10
N MET A 246 -4.91 10.35 8.99
CA MET A 246 -5.04 9.24 8.05
C MET A 246 -3.75 8.94 7.30
N ALA A 247 -3.00 9.97 6.90
CA ALA A 247 -1.71 9.79 6.21
C ALA A 247 -0.73 8.99 7.09
N ASP A 248 -0.64 9.35 8.36
CA ASP A 248 0.23 8.61 9.28
C ASP A 248 -0.28 7.21 9.57
N TYR A 249 -1.57 7.04 9.84
CA TYR A 249 -2.14 5.73 10.12
C TYR A 249 -2.05 4.76 8.94
N LEU A 250 -2.29 5.25 7.72
CA LEU A 250 -2.33 4.40 6.51
C LEU A 250 -0.95 4.18 5.90
N PHE A 251 -0.04 5.15 6.01
CA PHE A 251 1.23 5.13 5.25
C PHE A 251 2.46 5.23 6.14
N ALA A 252 2.63 6.29 6.97
CA ALA A 252 3.83 6.48 7.77
C ALA A 252 4.06 5.34 8.78
N LEU A 253 3.04 5.04 9.56
CA LEU A 253 3.12 4.04 10.62
C LEU A 253 3.43 2.64 10.09
N PRO A 254 2.73 2.11 9.05
CA PRO A 254 3.08 0.84 8.44
C PRO A 254 4.47 0.81 7.81
N ALA A 255 4.88 1.91 7.17
CA ALA A 255 6.21 2.01 6.57
C ALA A 255 7.31 1.93 7.63
N ALA A 256 7.22 2.76 8.69
CA ALA A 256 8.19 2.77 9.77
C ALA A 256 8.24 1.42 10.51
N ARG A 257 7.09 0.86 10.87
CA ARG A 257 7.00 -0.45 11.56
C ARG A 257 7.56 -1.58 10.70
N GLY A 258 7.21 -1.61 9.41
CA GLY A 258 7.72 -2.63 8.49
C GLY A 258 9.23 -2.55 8.30
N ALA A 259 9.76 -1.34 8.12
CA ALA A 259 11.19 -1.13 7.97
C ALA A 259 11.96 -1.50 9.25
N LEU A 260 11.49 -1.08 10.43
CA LEU A 260 12.10 -1.42 11.71
C LEU A 260 12.04 -2.92 12.00
N ALA A 261 10.92 -3.59 11.73
CA ALA A 261 10.76 -5.02 11.92
C ALA A 261 11.73 -5.80 11.02
N HIS A 262 11.84 -5.41 9.76
CA HIS A 262 12.77 -6.02 8.80
C HIS A 262 14.23 -5.83 9.20
N ALA A 263 14.61 -4.61 9.60
CA ALA A 263 15.96 -4.32 10.09
C ALA A 263 16.31 -5.09 11.37
N ALA A 264 15.38 -5.16 12.32
CA ALA A 264 15.55 -5.94 13.56
C ALA A 264 15.75 -7.44 13.29
N ALA A 265 15.15 -7.96 12.21
CA ALA A 265 15.31 -9.33 11.74
C ALA A 265 16.59 -9.57 10.90
N GLY A 266 17.44 -8.54 10.74
CA GLY A 266 18.71 -8.61 10.01
C GLY A 266 18.58 -8.33 8.50
N GLY A 267 17.45 -7.82 8.05
CA GLY A 267 17.23 -7.38 6.68
C GLY A 267 17.69 -5.95 6.45
N ASN A 268 17.77 -5.55 5.17
CA ASN A 268 18.13 -4.19 4.76
C ASN A 268 16.87 -3.41 4.40
N ALA A 269 16.59 -2.35 5.14
CA ALA A 269 15.39 -1.54 4.98
C ALA A 269 15.72 -0.05 4.85
N HIS A 270 14.98 0.64 4.01
CA HIS A 270 15.08 2.08 3.78
C HIS A 270 13.73 2.76 3.88
N LEU A 271 13.74 3.99 4.40
CA LEU A 271 12.59 4.88 4.42
C LEU A 271 12.86 6.13 3.56
N LEU A 272 11.84 6.56 2.83
CA LEU A 272 11.85 7.77 2.03
C LEU A 272 10.58 8.57 2.29
N MET A 273 10.71 9.89 2.47
CA MET A 273 9.58 10.79 2.49
C MET A 273 9.70 11.82 1.37
N ILE A 274 8.63 11.95 0.58
CA ILE A 274 8.56 12.88 -0.53
C ILE A 274 7.86 14.14 -0.03
N GLY A 275 8.59 15.25 -0.08
CA GLY A 275 8.15 16.54 0.41
C GLY A 275 7.71 17.51 -0.70
N PRO A 276 7.33 18.73 -0.28
CA PRO A 276 6.85 19.77 -1.18
C PRO A 276 7.92 20.22 -2.17
N ALA A 277 7.48 20.91 -3.22
CA ALA A 277 8.35 21.66 -4.14
C ALA A 277 7.62 22.92 -4.59
N GLU A 278 8.32 24.07 -4.56
CA GLU A 278 7.77 25.39 -4.94
C GLU A 278 6.43 25.71 -4.23
N GLY A 279 6.36 25.44 -2.92
CA GLY A 279 5.15 25.66 -2.13
C GLY A 279 3.98 24.68 -2.41
N ALA A 280 4.07 23.83 -3.42
CA ALA A 280 3.09 22.79 -3.67
C ALA A 280 3.32 21.59 -2.75
N PRO A 281 2.30 21.10 -2.02
CA PRO A 281 2.44 19.93 -1.16
C PRO A 281 2.76 18.67 -1.98
N ALA A 282 3.40 17.71 -1.36
CA ALA A 282 3.53 16.38 -1.91
C ALA A 282 2.33 15.54 -1.45
N VAL A 283 1.43 15.29 -2.37
CA VAL A 283 0.20 14.52 -2.14
C VAL A 283 0.29 13.13 -2.76
N HIS A 284 -0.68 12.28 -2.50
CA HIS A 284 -0.76 10.92 -3.06
C HIS A 284 -0.52 10.90 -4.57
N GLY A 285 0.46 10.14 -5.01
CA GLY A 285 0.85 10.03 -6.43
C GLY A 285 1.79 11.13 -6.94
N THR A 286 2.33 11.97 -6.07
CA THR A 286 3.31 12.99 -6.46
C THR A 286 4.51 12.40 -7.20
N GLU A 287 4.98 11.23 -6.80
CA GLU A 287 6.13 10.53 -7.38
C GLU A 287 5.84 9.78 -8.70
N MET A 288 4.59 9.62 -9.08
CA MET A 288 4.21 8.74 -10.20
C MET A 288 4.94 9.06 -11.50
N TYR A 289 5.08 10.35 -11.85
CA TYR A 289 5.79 10.74 -13.07
C TYR A 289 7.27 10.36 -13.03
N ALA A 290 7.90 10.50 -11.87
CA ALA A 290 9.30 10.09 -11.67
C ALA A 290 9.46 8.57 -11.80
N LEU A 291 8.56 7.79 -11.19
CA LEU A 291 8.58 6.33 -11.19
C LEU A 291 8.41 5.72 -12.59
N VAL A 292 7.58 6.33 -13.45
CA VAL A 292 7.38 5.87 -14.82
C VAL A 292 8.32 6.52 -15.83
N GLY A 293 9.26 7.36 -15.37
CA GLY A 293 10.24 8.03 -16.21
C GLY A 293 9.64 9.09 -17.15
N GLN A 294 8.48 9.64 -16.81
CA GLN A 294 7.80 10.67 -17.58
C GLN A 294 7.99 12.06 -16.97
N GLU A 295 7.79 13.06 -17.78
CA GLU A 295 7.78 14.45 -17.33
C GLU A 295 6.36 14.90 -17.00
N ARG A 296 6.18 15.49 -15.82
CA ARG A 296 4.92 16.10 -15.43
C ARG A 296 4.67 17.35 -16.31
N PRO A 297 3.51 17.44 -17.01
CA PRO A 297 3.18 18.63 -17.79
C PRO A 297 3.13 19.88 -16.89
N GLY A 298 3.73 20.97 -17.34
CA GLY A 298 3.71 22.26 -16.62
C GLY A 298 4.46 22.29 -15.29
N ARG A 299 5.36 21.32 -15.03
CA ARG A 299 6.16 21.28 -13.79
C ARG A 299 7.11 22.47 -13.72
N SER A 300 7.31 22.96 -12.52
CA SER A 300 8.36 23.95 -12.22
C SER A 300 9.76 23.34 -12.21
N ALA A 301 10.80 24.19 -12.15
CA ALA A 301 12.18 23.74 -12.03
C ALA A 301 12.41 22.94 -10.74
N GLU A 302 11.83 23.36 -9.61
CA GLU A 302 11.95 22.63 -8.34
C GLU A 302 11.21 21.28 -8.36
N GLN A 303 10.04 21.23 -9.00
CA GLN A 303 9.34 19.97 -9.19
C GLN A 303 10.13 19.01 -10.09
N ALA A 304 10.78 19.54 -11.14
CA ALA A 304 11.65 18.75 -12.01
C ALA A 304 12.87 18.19 -11.26
N GLU A 305 13.48 19.00 -10.39
CA GLU A 305 14.58 18.59 -9.53
C GLU A 305 14.13 17.49 -8.55
N ARG A 306 13.00 17.67 -7.89
CA ARG A 306 12.42 16.64 -7.01
C ARG A 306 12.17 15.33 -7.74
N ASP A 307 11.52 15.37 -8.90
CA ASP A 307 11.25 14.17 -9.72
C ASP A 307 12.56 13.48 -10.16
N THR A 308 13.61 14.24 -10.42
CA THR A 308 14.94 13.70 -10.73
C THR A 308 15.54 12.99 -9.52
N HIS A 309 15.51 13.61 -8.33
CA HIS A 309 16.03 13.01 -7.11
C HIS A 309 15.26 11.72 -6.74
N ILE A 310 13.92 11.69 -6.90
CA ILE A 310 13.13 10.47 -6.68
C ILE A 310 13.60 9.36 -7.63
N ARG A 311 13.81 9.68 -8.90
CA ARG A 311 14.25 8.71 -9.91
C ARG A 311 15.65 8.18 -9.60
N ASP A 312 16.58 9.04 -9.21
CA ASP A 312 17.94 8.65 -8.86
C ASP A 312 17.92 7.69 -7.66
N ILE A 313 17.14 8.00 -6.62
CA ILE A 313 16.93 7.13 -5.45
C ILE A 313 16.43 5.75 -5.86
N VAL A 314 15.40 5.71 -6.71
CA VAL A 314 14.81 4.44 -7.16
C VAL A 314 15.80 3.63 -8.00
N LEU A 315 16.57 4.29 -8.85
CA LEU A 315 17.59 3.63 -9.68
C LEU A 315 18.74 3.09 -8.81
N ASP A 316 19.24 3.87 -7.86
CA ASP A 316 20.28 3.42 -6.94
C ASP A 316 19.81 2.23 -6.08
N PHE A 317 18.58 2.29 -5.58
CA PHE A 317 17.97 1.15 -4.88
C PHE A 317 17.86 -0.07 -5.80
N ALA A 318 17.41 0.11 -7.03
CA ALA A 318 17.23 -0.98 -8.00
C ALA A 318 18.56 -1.61 -8.46
N THR A 319 19.64 -0.86 -8.49
CA THR A 319 20.98 -1.35 -8.87
C THR A 319 21.78 -1.88 -7.68
N GLY A 320 21.34 -1.63 -6.47
CA GLY A 320 22.06 -1.98 -5.24
C GLY A 320 23.21 -1.01 -4.92
N GLU A 321 23.27 0.15 -5.58
CA GLU A 321 24.25 1.20 -5.33
C GLU A 321 23.87 2.06 -4.10
N GLN A 322 23.42 1.43 -3.05
CA GLN A 322 22.79 2.04 -1.89
C GLN A 322 23.63 3.05 -1.11
N SER A 323 24.93 3.11 -1.35
CA SER A 323 25.87 3.81 -0.48
C SER A 323 25.83 5.34 -0.57
N ARG A 324 25.09 5.93 -1.50
CA ARG A 324 25.19 7.35 -1.81
C ARG A 324 24.09 8.23 -1.25
N LEU A 325 22.93 7.70 -0.94
CA LEU A 325 21.75 8.54 -0.75
C LEU A 325 21.16 8.54 0.65
N TRP A 326 21.20 7.46 1.41
CA TRP A 326 20.72 7.44 2.79
C TRP A 326 21.14 6.19 3.58
N PRO A 327 21.25 6.31 4.90
CA PRO A 327 21.53 5.17 5.75
C PRO A 327 20.35 4.19 5.76
N ALA A 328 20.66 2.90 5.91
CA ALA A 328 19.64 1.91 6.21
C ALA A 328 18.99 2.18 7.58
N VAL A 329 17.73 1.78 7.73
CA VAL A 329 17.04 1.75 9.02
C VAL A 329 17.73 0.73 9.94
N THR A 330 17.92 1.12 11.20
CA THR A 330 18.48 0.23 12.24
C THR A 330 17.49 0.09 13.40
N ASP A 331 17.75 0.73 14.53
CA ASP A 331 16.89 0.82 15.71
C ASP A 331 15.97 2.05 15.71
N LYS A 332 16.13 2.93 14.72
CA LYS A 332 15.33 4.14 14.52
C LYS A 332 14.84 4.23 13.08
N PRO A 333 13.72 4.91 12.83
CA PRO A 333 13.15 5.07 11.50
C PRO A 333 13.91 6.12 10.67
N THR A 334 15.23 5.96 10.54
CA THR A 334 16.07 6.89 9.77
C THR A 334 15.58 6.93 8.32
N SER A 335 15.30 8.13 7.83
CA SER A 335 14.67 8.33 6.53
C SER A 335 15.44 9.36 5.69
N ALA A 336 15.53 9.09 4.39
CA ALA A 336 15.79 10.12 3.41
C ALA A 336 14.56 11.02 3.23
N SER A 337 14.81 12.27 2.79
CA SER A 337 13.75 13.17 2.36
C SER A 337 14.10 13.84 1.03
N VAL A 338 13.09 14.00 0.17
CA VAL A 338 13.22 14.70 -1.11
C VAL A 338 12.15 15.78 -1.18
N GLY A 339 12.56 17.04 -1.29
CA GLY A 339 11.65 18.18 -1.37
C GLY A 339 12.32 19.49 -0.97
N LYS A 340 11.59 20.59 -1.14
CA LYS A 340 12.01 21.94 -0.75
C LYS A 340 10.84 22.70 -0.14
N PRO A 341 11.00 23.34 1.03
CA PRO A 341 12.24 23.36 1.82
C PRO A 341 12.57 21.96 2.38
N PRO A 342 13.83 21.73 2.79
CA PRO A 342 14.21 20.52 3.52
C PRO A 342 13.35 20.34 4.78
N PHE A 343 13.05 19.09 5.12
CA PHE A 343 12.24 18.75 6.29
C PHE A 343 12.76 17.46 6.96
N GLU A 344 12.39 17.29 8.23
CA GLU A 344 12.91 16.22 9.08
C GLU A 344 12.02 14.95 8.99
N ALA A 345 12.20 14.18 7.92
CA ALA A 345 11.44 12.95 7.68
C ALA A 345 11.58 11.92 8.83
N THR A 346 12.79 11.75 9.36
CA THR A 346 13.05 10.85 10.50
C THR A 346 12.23 11.24 11.73
N ALA A 347 12.17 12.54 12.04
CA ALA A 347 11.38 13.03 13.17
C ALA A 347 9.88 12.80 12.97
N HIS A 348 9.38 12.93 11.74
CA HIS A 348 7.98 12.65 11.42
C HIS A 348 7.62 11.18 11.65
N TYR A 349 8.43 10.24 11.12
CA TYR A 349 8.22 8.81 11.35
C TYR A 349 8.30 8.44 12.84
N GLN A 350 9.25 9.03 13.58
CA GLN A 350 9.36 8.79 15.02
C GLN A 350 8.13 9.33 15.77
N GLN A 351 7.65 10.53 15.44
CA GLN A 351 6.44 11.09 16.04
C GLN A 351 5.21 10.21 15.78
N ALA A 352 5.06 9.68 14.56
CA ALA A 352 3.98 8.75 14.23
C ALA A 352 4.07 7.48 15.10
N LEU A 353 5.26 6.88 15.25
CA LEU A 353 5.47 5.71 16.10
C LEU A 353 5.09 5.98 17.57
N ASP A 354 5.50 7.12 18.12
CA ASP A 354 5.26 7.51 19.52
C ASP A 354 3.76 7.77 19.77
N LEU A 355 3.10 8.50 18.86
CA LEU A 355 1.68 8.81 18.98
C LEU A 355 0.79 7.56 18.90
N TRP A 356 1.20 6.59 18.11
CA TRP A 356 0.43 5.36 17.84
C TRP A 356 0.99 4.14 18.58
N GLU A 357 1.83 4.34 19.60
CA GLU A 357 2.37 3.24 20.42
C GLU A 357 1.24 2.39 21.03
N GLY A 358 1.37 1.06 20.92
CA GLY A 358 0.40 0.09 21.43
C GLY A 358 -0.92 0.03 20.65
N ILE A 359 -1.00 0.70 19.50
CA ILE A 359 -2.16 0.65 18.61
C ILE A 359 -1.75 -0.09 17.34
N ASP A 360 -2.27 -1.29 17.20
CA ASP A 360 -2.04 -2.08 16.00
C ASP A 360 -3.00 -1.65 14.89
N ARG A 361 -2.51 -1.68 13.66
CA ARG A 361 -3.37 -1.56 12.49
C ARG A 361 -3.96 -2.94 12.20
N PRO A 362 -5.29 -3.05 12.10
CA PRO A 362 -5.96 -4.31 11.75
C PRO A 362 -5.66 -4.75 10.33
#